data_82d9350410889b460f7adfcefdd04a6d
#
_entry.id   82d9350410889b460f7adfcefdd04a6d
#
_cell.length_a   1.000
_cell.length_b   1.000
_cell.length_c   1.000
_cell.angle_alpha   90.00
_cell.angle_beta   90.00
_cell.angle_gamma   90.00
#
_symmetry.space_group_name_H-M   'P 1'
#
loop_
_entity.id
_entity.type
_entity.pdbx_description
1 polymer ?
#
loop_
_entity_poly.entity_id
_entity_poly.type
_entity_poly.pdbx_seq_one_letter_code
_entity_poly.pdbx_strand_id
1 'polypeptide(L)'
;MRPITRLLALLVILTGTTREGTAQVDPHFTQYYVYPSWLNPALTGTFDGDYRISGIYRNQWGGISKPFSTPGLSAEFVTGKNVNVGLSILNQTAGDGGYNYTTAYGNFAYTGVRFGATENHRIVFGLQLGIIRRGFNASKFTFGDEWNPITGYNPGSSEDKFNKTNATSIDAGAGILYFDAAPGKKANIYAGFAVSHLTKPNDYFGNTSDAKLPMRFTGHAGVRLTISETFSVIPNVLYVKQGTADEKMAGAYVQLNAAPGTDVLLGANYRIKDAVSPFVGFSHNNIVLGVSYDVNTSELGKMVHGANSFEISLSLIGKKTIKTPAANFVCPRL
;
A
#
# COMPACT_ATOMS: atom_id res chain seq x y z
N MET A 1 -15.80 51.91 12.06
CA MET A 1 -16.42 50.57 12.11
C MET A 1 -16.59 50.20 13.58
N ARG A 2 -17.79 49.87 14.01
CA ARG A 2 -18.11 49.54 15.39
C ARG A 2 -17.39 48.26 15.83
N PRO A 3 -16.92 48.09 17.05
CA PRO A 3 -16.17 46.90 17.53
C PRO A 3 -16.93 45.58 17.33
N ILE A 4 -18.27 45.63 17.35
CA ILE A 4 -19.16 44.48 17.06
C ILE A 4 -19.02 43.98 15.62
N THR A 5 -18.84 44.86 14.62
CA THR A 5 -18.65 44.46 13.23
C THR A 5 -17.29 43.76 13.01
N ARG A 6 -16.26 44.13 13.74
CA ARG A 6 -14.95 43.45 13.69
C ARG A 6 -15.00 42.08 14.38
N LEU A 7 -15.76 41.97 15.47
CA LEU A 7 -15.95 40.68 16.18
C LEU A 7 -16.77 39.71 15.35
N LEU A 8 -17.82 40.18 14.67
CA LEU A 8 -18.61 39.37 13.75
C LEU A 8 -17.80 38.94 12.50
N ALA A 9 -16.97 39.82 11.96
CA ALA A 9 -16.07 39.46 10.84
C ALA A 9 -15.02 38.42 11.26
N LEU A 10 -14.47 38.51 12.48
CA LEU A 10 -13.54 37.55 13.05
C LEU A 10 -14.21 36.19 13.28
N LEU A 11 -15.45 36.17 13.74
CA LEU A 11 -16.25 34.95 13.95
C LEU A 11 -16.57 34.24 12.63
N VAL A 12 -16.91 35.00 11.59
CA VAL A 12 -17.16 34.45 10.24
C VAL A 12 -15.88 33.89 9.61
N ILE A 13 -14.73 34.50 9.85
CA ILE A 13 -13.43 33.98 9.39
C ILE A 13 -13.07 32.68 10.12
N LEU A 14 -13.32 32.59 11.43
CA LEU A 14 -13.06 31.38 12.23
C LEU A 14 -13.98 30.20 11.85
N THR A 15 -15.23 30.46 11.48
CA THR A 15 -16.16 29.39 11.08
C THR A 15 -15.98 28.95 9.62
N GLY A 16 -15.35 29.77 8.76
CA GLY A 16 -15.12 29.47 7.35
C GLY A 16 -13.90 28.59 7.04
N THR A 17 -13.07 28.22 8.04
CA THR A 17 -11.80 27.52 7.81
C THR A 17 -11.75 26.07 8.28
N THR A 18 -12.87 25.48 8.66
CA THR A 18 -12.91 24.02 8.93
C THR A 18 -12.79 23.26 7.62
N ARG A 19 -11.57 23.05 7.15
CA ARG A 19 -11.30 22.04 6.13
C ARG A 19 -11.39 20.68 6.83
N GLU A 20 -12.30 19.85 6.35
CA GLU A 20 -12.28 18.44 6.73
C GLU A 20 -10.89 17.90 6.41
N GLY A 21 -10.16 17.44 7.43
CA GLY A 21 -8.86 16.83 7.25
C GLY A 21 -9.04 15.54 6.45
N THR A 22 -8.52 15.50 5.24
CA THR A 22 -8.46 14.25 4.46
C THR A 22 -7.31 13.41 5.01
N ALA A 23 -7.62 12.51 5.95
CA ALA A 23 -6.63 11.58 6.49
C ALA A 23 -6.60 10.31 5.63
N GLN A 24 -5.40 9.81 5.37
CA GLN A 24 -5.20 8.50 4.79
C GLN A 24 -5.78 7.43 5.73
N VAL A 25 -6.56 6.51 5.18
CA VAL A 25 -7.24 5.49 6.00
C VAL A 25 -6.43 4.19 6.05
N ASP A 26 -5.96 3.71 4.91
CA ASP A 26 -5.17 2.49 4.80
C ASP A 26 -3.67 2.75 4.62
N PRO A 27 -2.81 1.81 5.08
CA PRO A 27 -1.39 1.85 4.78
C PRO A 27 -1.11 1.86 3.28
N HIS A 28 -0.10 2.62 2.86
CA HIS A 28 0.41 2.62 1.50
C HIS A 28 1.89 2.28 1.46
N PHE A 29 2.37 1.84 0.31
CA PHE A 29 3.78 1.56 0.05
C PHE A 29 4.26 2.32 -1.19
N THR A 30 5.45 2.87 -1.12
CA THR A 30 6.13 3.45 -2.27
C THR A 30 6.55 2.36 -3.25
N GLN A 31 7.01 1.21 -2.74
CA GLN A 31 7.29 0.00 -3.49
C GLN A 31 6.02 -0.88 -3.58
N TYR A 32 4.89 -0.30 -4.01
CA TYR A 32 3.57 -0.95 -4.05
C TYR A 32 3.55 -2.28 -4.80
N TYR A 33 4.47 -2.47 -5.72
CA TYR A 33 4.64 -3.66 -6.54
C TYR A 33 5.26 -4.86 -5.80
N VAL A 34 5.91 -4.63 -4.66
CA VAL A 34 6.51 -5.73 -3.88
C VAL A 34 5.46 -6.47 -3.05
N TYR A 35 4.39 -5.77 -2.67
CA TYR A 35 3.28 -6.34 -1.92
C TYR A 35 1.99 -6.32 -2.77
N PRO A 36 1.96 -7.08 -3.89
CA PRO A 36 1.02 -6.86 -4.98
C PRO A 36 -0.42 -7.19 -4.61
N SER A 37 -0.66 -8.17 -3.74
CA SER A 37 -2.01 -8.52 -3.30
C SER A 37 -2.71 -7.40 -2.52
N TRP A 38 -1.95 -6.50 -1.89
CA TRP A 38 -2.46 -5.29 -1.25
C TRP A 38 -2.89 -4.22 -2.26
N LEU A 39 -2.21 -4.20 -3.41
CA LEU A 39 -2.53 -3.29 -4.51
C LEU A 39 -3.75 -3.77 -5.29
N ASN A 40 -3.73 -5.05 -5.71
CA ASN A 40 -4.74 -5.66 -6.57
C ASN A 40 -4.67 -7.19 -6.43
N PRO A 41 -5.73 -7.88 -5.97
CA PRO A 41 -5.71 -9.33 -5.84
C PRO A 41 -5.49 -10.07 -7.18
N ALA A 42 -5.76 -9.43 -8.33
CA ALA A 42 -5.47 -10.01 -9.65
C ALA A 42 -3.97 -10.10 -9.96
N LEU A 43 -3.10 -9.47 -9.18
CA LEU A 43 -1.64 -9.61 -9.29
C LEU A 43 -1.12 -10.89 -8.64
N THR A 44 -1.95 -11.64 -7.91
CA THR A 44 -1.54 -12.87 -7.25
C THR A 44 -1.06 -13.91 -8.26
N GLY A 45 0.19 -14.35 -8.10
CA GLY A 45 0.82 -15.34 -9.00
C GLY A 45 1.18 -14.80 -10.38
N THR A 46 1.19 -13.48 -10.60
CA THR A 46 1.62 -12.86 -11.86
C THR A 46 3.10 -12.51 -11.84
N PHE A 47 3.96 -13.50 -11.69
CA PHE A 47 5.43 -13.38 -11.67
C PHE A 47 6.06 -14.58 -12.39
N ASP A 48 7.34 -14.47 -12.75
CA ASP A 48 8.09 -15.55 -13.40
C ASP A 48 8.64 -16.54 -12.35
N GLY A 49 7.80 -17.47 -11.92
CA GLY A 49 8.14 -18.50 -10.95
C GLY A 49 6.92 -19.33 -10.55
N ASP A 50 7.12 -20.33 -9.69
CA ASP A 50 6.06 -21.18 -9.15
C ASP A 50 5.55 -20.68 -7.79
N TYR A 51 6.41 -20.02 -7.03
CA TYR A 51 6.04 -19.37 -5.77
C TYR A 51 6.86 -18.11 -5.53
N ARG A 52 6.28 -17.17 -4.81
CA ARG A 52 6.93 -15.95 -4.36
C ARG A 52 6.59 -15.71 -2.89
N ILE A 53 7.62 -15.42 -2.09
CA ILE A 53 7.47 -14.96 -0.71
C ILE A 53 8.06 -13.56 -0.65
N SER A 54 7.28 -12.59 -0.23
CA SER A 54 7.71 -11.18 -0.16
C SER A 54 7.47 -10.61 1.22
N GLY A 55 8.49 -9.92 1.73
CA GLY A 55 8.42 -9.11 2.93
C GLY A 55 8.67 -7.65 2.58
N ILE A 56 7.94 -6.75 3.21
CA ILE A 56 8.13 -5.31 3.12
C ILE A 56 8.01 -4.68 4.48
N TYR A 57 8.83 -3.68 4.75
CA TYR A 57 8.77 -2.89 5.97
C TYR A 57 8.82 -1.40 5.62
N ARG A 58 7.83 -0.65 6.08
CA ARG A 58 7.77 0.80 5.96
C ARG A 58 7.83 1.45 7.34
N ASN A 59 8.67 2.47 7.46
CA ASN A 59 8.70 3.37 8.60
C ASN A 59 8.38 4.78 8.11
N GLN A 60 7.31 5.38 8.62
CA GLN A 60 6.84 6.69 8.17
C GLN A 60 6.79 7.66 9.32
N TRP A 61 7.36 8.87 9.11
CA TRP A 61 7.36 10.00 10.04
C TRP A 61 8.08 9.73 11.37
N GLY A 62 9.16 8.94 11.32
CA GLY A 62 9.93 8.54 12.51
C GLY A 62 10.60 9.69 13.27
N GLY A 63 10.76 10.85 12.63
CA GLY A 63 11.33 12.05 13.28
C GLY A 63 10.31 12.94 13.99
N ILE A 64 9.00 12.66 13.91
CA ILE A 64 7.96 13.49 14.52
C ILE A 64 7.53 12.94 15.87
N SER A 65 7.23 11.64 15.93
CA SER A 65 6.79 10.93 17.14
C SER A 65 7.04 9.43 16.94
N LYS A 66 6.32 8.56 17.66
CA LYS A 66 6.33 7.13 17.33
C LYS A 66 5.82 6.91 15.90
N PRO A 67 6.67 6.34 15.01
CA PRO A 67 6.38 6.25 13.59
C PRO A 67 5.18 5.36 13.30
N PHE A 68 4.63 5.54 12.09
CA PHE A 68 3.85 4.48 11.48
C PHE A 68 4.83 3.39 11.04
N SER A 69 4.79 2.26 11.72
CA SER A 69 5.60 1.07 11.44
C SER A 69 4.71 0.02 10.78
N THR A 70 5.01 -0.34 9.53
CA THR A 70 4.14 -1.18 8.70
C THR A 70 4.92 -2.36 8.11
N PRO A 71 5.10 -3.48 8.82
CA PRO A 71 5.54 -4.73 8.24
C PRO A 71 4.41 -5.40 7.45
N GLY A 72 4.74 -5.94 6.27
CA GLY A 72 3.89 -6.77 5.45
C GLY A 72 4.61 -8.04 5.00
N LEU A 73 3.89 -9.15 4.96
CA LEU A 73 4.37 -10.45 4.47
C LEU A 73 3.34 -11.06 3.53
N SER A 74 3.77 -11.56 2.38
CA SER A 74 2.92 -12.31 1.47
C SER A 74 3.60 -13.57 0.96
N ALA A 75 2.78 -14.57 0.65
CA ALA A 75 3.20 -15.80 -0.01
C ALA A 75 2.21 -16.12 -1.14
N GLU A 76 2.72 -16.37 -2.33
CA GLU A 76 1.93 -16.61 -3.53
C GLU A 76 2.39 -17.89 -4.21
N PHE A 77 1.44 -18.63 -4.77
CA PHE A 77 1.67 -19.93 -5.41
C PHE A 77 0.95 -20.01 -6.76
N VAL A 78 1.68 -20.37 -7.78
CA VAL A 78 1.16 -20.67 -9.12
C VAL A 78 0.79 -22.15 -9.18
N THR A 79 -0.49 -22.46 -9.40
CA THR A 79 -0.95 -23.87 -9.33
C THR A 79 -0.83 -24.61 -10.66
N GLY A 80 -0.49 -23.93 -11.75
CA GLY A 80 -0.44 -24.51 -13.11
C GLY A 80 -1.82 -24.76 -13.75
N LYS A 81 -2.93 -24.44 -13.08
CA LYS A 81 -4.31 -24.69 -13.54
C LYS A 81 -5.12 -23.40 -13.77
N ASN A 82 -4.52 -22.35 -14.28
CA ASN A 82 -5.16 -21.04 -14.46
C ASN A 82 -5.71 -20.40 -13.17
N VAL A 83 -5.42 -20.96 -12.00
CA VAL A 83 -5.80 -20.41 -10.69
C VAL A 83 -4.54 -20.28 -9.86
N ASN A 84 -4.25 -19.09 -9.39
CA ASN A 84 -3.19 -18.84 -8.46
C ASN A 84 -3.79 -18.51 -7.09
N VAL A 85 -3.05 -18.81 -6.05
CA VAL A 85 -3.47 -18.56 -4.66
C VAL A 85 -2.39 -17.80 -3.91
N GLY A 86 -2.80 -17.02 -2.93
CA GLY A 86 -1.88 -16.28 -2.09
C GLY A 86 -2.44 -16.03 -0.71
N LEU A 87 -1.53 -15.76 0.21
CA LEU A 87 -1.81 -15.29 1.57
C LEU A 87 -1.05 -14.01 1.81
N SER A 88 -1.64 -13.07 2.51
CA SER A 88 -0.98 -11.82 2.87
C SER A 88 -1.38 -11.39 4.27
N ILE A 89 -0.41 -10.91 5.04
CA ILE A 89 -0.59 -10.37 6.38
C ILE A 89 0.13 -9.03 6.43
N LEU A 90 -0.54 -8.02 6.94
CA LEU A 90 0.00 -6.69 7.19
C LEU A 90 -0.37 -6.26 8.59
N ASN A 91 0.58 -5.62 9.27
CA ASN A 91 0.33 -4.95 10.54
C ASN A 91 0.85 -3.52 10.45
N GLN A 92 0.10 -2.56 10.96
CA GLN A 92 0.56 -1.19 11.13
C GLN A 92 0.36 -0.77 12.58
N THR A 93 1.41 -0.21 13.15
CA THR A 93 1.34 0.43 14.47
C THR A 93 1.71 1.90 14.35
N ALA A 94 1.10 2.76 15.17
CA ALA A 94 1.38 4.19 15.16
C ALA A 94 1.09 4.84 16.49
N GLY A 95 1.82 5.92 16.76
CA GLY A 95 1.56 6.86 17.85
C GLY A 95 1.68 6.27 19.25
N ASP A 96 1.56 7.15 20.23
CA ASP A 96 1.72 6.80 21.66
C ASP A 96 0.52 6.04 22.22
N GLY A 97 -0.68 6.25 21.66
CA GLY A 97 -1.91 5.54 22.02
C GLY A 97 -1.95 4.08 21.58
N GLY A 98 -0.86 3.56 20.98
CA GLY A 98 -0.74 2.16 20.58
C GLY A 98 -1.77 1.73 19.53
N TYR A 99 -2.05 2.62 18.56
CA TYR A 99 -2.84 2.28 17.39
C TYR A 99 -2.28 1.01 16.72
N ASN A 100 -3.15 0.10 16.38
CA ASN A 100 -2.84 -1.15 15.68
C ASN A 100 -3.88 -1.41 14.61
N TYR A 101 -3.41 -1.69 13.39
CA TYR A 101 -4.20 -2.10 12.24
C TYR A 101 -3.59 -3.38 11.69
N THR A 102 -4.33 -4.46 11.73
CA THR A 102 -3.87 -5.77 11.25
C THR A 102 -4.83 -6.29 10.20
N THR A 103 -4.31 -6.79 9.09
CA THR A 103 -5.07 -7.48 8.06
C THR A 103 -4.46 -8.83 7.76
N ALA A 104 -5.32 -9.81 7.45
CA ALA A 104 -4.91 -11.11 6.95
C ALA A 104 -5.88 -11.55 5.85
N TYR A 105 -5.37 -11.80 4.65
CA TYR A 105 -6.17 -12.12 3.48
C TYR A 105 -5.70 -13.39 2.77
N GLY A 106 -6.68 -14.19 2.32
CA GLY A 106 -6.51 -15.17 1.26
C GLY A 106 -6.83 -14.52 -0.09
N ASN A 107 -5.99 -14.77 -1.10
CA ASN A 107 -6.10 -14.20 -2.43
C ASN A 107 -6.24 -15.32 -3.46
N PHE A 108 -7.10 -15.12 -4.46
CA PHE A 108 -7.34 -16.03 -5.57
C PHE A 108 -7.28 -15.25 -6.87
N ALA A 109 -6.53 -15.73 -7.85
CA ALA A 109 -6.44 -15.09 -9.16
C ALA A 109 -6.68 -16.12 -10.26
N TYR A 110 -7.63 -15.85 -11.17
CA TYR A 110 -7.91 -16.65 -12.33
C TYR A 110 -7.22 -16.05 -13.55
N THR A 111 -6.27 -16.79 -14.14
CA THR A 111 -5.38 -16.36 -15.24
C THR A 111 -5.72 -17.00 -16.58
N GLY A 112 -6.88 -17.66 -16.68
CA GLY A 112 -7.26 -18.47 -17.86
C GLY A 112 -7.74 -17.68 -19.07
N VAL A 113 -8.03 -16.37 -18.93
CA VAL A 113 -8.50 -15.56 -20.05
C VAL A 113 -7.32 -15.04 -20.86
N ARG A 114 -7.18 -15.59 -22.06
CA ARG A 114 -6.10 -15.28 -23.00
C ARG A 114 -6.70 -15.00 -24.37
N PHE A 115 -6.11 -14.06 -25.11
CA PHE A 115 -6.58 -13.72 -26.45
C PHE A 115 -5.45 -13.17 -27.34
N GLY A 116 -5.79 -12.89 -28.61
CA GLY A 116 -4.82 -12.58 -29.67
C GLY A 116 -4.28 -13.83 -30.35
N ALA A 117 -3.67 -13.67 -31.50
CA ALA A 117 -3.19 -14.79 -32.32
C ALA A 117 -2.16 -15.71 -31.63
N THR A 118 -1.44 -15.17 -30.65
CA THR A 118 -0.40 -15.88 -29.89
C THR A 118 -0.75 -16.06 -28.42
N GLU A 119 -2.00 -15.77 -28.02
CA GLU A 119 -2.50 -15.83 -26.63
C GLU A 119 -1.65 -15.05 -25.59
N ASN A 120 -0.92 -14.04 -26.06
CA ASN A 120 -0.05 -13.25 -25.20
C ASN A 120 -0.78 -12.16 -24.43
N HIS A 121 -1.97 -11.74 -24.86
CA HIS A 121 -2.82 -10.83 -24.14
C HIS A 121 -3.57 -11.58 -23.05
N ARG A 122 -3.46 -11.12 -21.82
CA ARG A 122 -4.03 -11.82 -20.66
C ARG A 122 -4.90 -10.89 -19.84
N ILE A 123 -6.04 -11.40 -19.41
CA ILE A 123 -6.88 -10.79 -18.40
C ILE A 123 -6.92 -11.72 -17.20
N VAL A 124 -6.62 -11.17 -16.03
CA VAL A 124 -6.65 -11.87 -14.76
C VAL A 124 -7.76 -11.27 -13.89
N PHE A 125 -8.56 -12.13 -13.27
CA PHE A 125 -9.56 -11.74 -12.29
C PHE A 125 -9.08 -12.17 -10.92
N GLY A 126 -9.07 -11.24 -9.95
CA GLY A 126 -8.65 -11.49 -8.59
C GLY A 126 -9.79 -11.35 -7.59
N LEU A 127 -9.79 -12.20 -6.58
CA LEU A 127 -10.66 -12.12 -5.42
C LEU A 127 -9.82 -12.16 -4.15
N GLN A 128 -10.24 -11.44 -3.14
CA GLN A 128 -9.60 -11.36 -1.84
C GLN A 128 -10.66 -11.51 -0.75
N LEU A 129 -10.37 -12.35 0.24
CA LEU A 129 -11.21 -12.53 1.42
C LEU A 129 -10.35 -12.64 2.67
N GLY A 130 -10.74 -11.97 3.74
CA GLY A 130 -9.97 -12.01 4.98
C GLY A 130 -10.59 -11.24 6.12
N ILE A 131 -9.74 -10.85 7.03
CA ILE A 131 -10.12 -10.13 8.26
C ILE A 131 -9.32 -8.85 8.39
N ILE A 132 -9.97 -7.85 8.95
CA ILE A 132 -9.38 -6.59 9.41
C ILE A 132 -9.60 -6.47 10.90
N ARG A 133 -8.56 -6.09 11.62
CA ARG A 133 -8.64 -5.69 13.02
C ARG A 133 -7.98 -4.34 13.21
N ARG A 134 -8.69 -3.40 13.80
CA ARG A 134 -8.19 -2.08 14.18
C ARG A 134 -8.45 -1.83 15.64
N GLY A 135 -7.56 -1.10 16.29
CA GLY A 135 -7.72 -0.78 17.69
C GLY A 135 -6.62 0.10 18.23
N PHE A 136 -6.72 0.42 19.51
CA PHE A 136 -5.74 1.17 20.27
C PHE A 136 -5.68 0.64 21.71
N ASN A 137 -4.65 1.05 22.44
CA ASN A 137 -4.49 0.67 23.84
C ASN A 137 -4.95 1.83 24.74
N ALA A 138 -6.14 1.71 25.33
CA ALA A 138 -6.72 2.73 26.18
C ALA A 138 -5.84 3.12 27.39
N SER A 139 -5.04 2.17 27.93
CA SER A 139 -4.16 2.43 29.06
C SER A 139 -2.95 3.33 28.75
N LYS A 140 -2.74 3.65 27.46
CA LYS A 140 -1.67 4.55 27.02
C LYS A 140 -2.13 5.99 26.84
N PHE A 141 -3.43 6.25 26.98
CA PHE A 141 -3.97 7.60 26.93
C PHE A 141 -3.87 8.26 28.29
N THR A 142 -3.63 9.56 28.27
CA THR A 142 -3.69 10.45 29.43
C THR A 142 -4.75 11.49 29.14
N PHE A 143 -5.62 11.74 30.12
CA PHE A 143 -6.75 12.64 29.98
C PHE A 143 -6.52 13.91 30.80
N GLY A 144 -7.12 15.01 30.35
CA GLY A 144 -6.97 16.31 31.03
C GLY A 144 -7.53 16.34 32.44
N ASP A 145 -8.56 15.52 32.72
CA ASP A 145 -9.19 15.40 34.05
C ASP A 145 -8.38 14.55 35.04
N GLU A 146 -7.35 13.86 34.59
CA GLU A 146 -6.35 13.19 35.44
C GLU A 146 -5.36 14.18 36.08
N TRP A 147 -5.37 15.44 35.64
CA TRP A 147 -4.50 16.48 36.17
C TRP A 147 -5.27 17.44 37.08
N ASN A 148 -4.87 17.49 38.35
CA ASN A 148 -5.40 18.42 39.31
C ASN A 148 -4.32 19.44 39.69
N PRO A 149 -4.58 20.77 39.64
CA PRO A 149 -3.58 21.78 39.91
C PRO A 149 -3.06 21.78 41.37
N ILE A 150 -3.75 21.10 42.29
CA ILE A 150 -3.38 21.01 43.70
C ILE A 150 -2.66 19.69 44.00
N THR A 151 -3.19 18.56 43.53
CA THR A 151 -2.68 17.21 43.85
C THR A 151 -1.79 16.62 42.77
N GLY A 152 -1.69 17.28 41.60
CA GLY A 152 -0.90 16.81 40.46
C GLY A 152 -1.60 15.77 39.60
N TYR A 153 -0.81 15.00 38.87
CA TYR A 153 -1.27 13.93 37.97
C TYR A 153 -1.65 12.68 38.74
N ASN A 154 -2.89 12.22 38.52
CA ASN A 154 -3.44 10.99 39.09
C ASN A 154 -3.89 10.04 37.94
N PRO A 155 -3.01 9.12 37.51
CA PRO A 155 -3.32 8.23 36.35
C PRO A 155 -4.50 7.31 36.70
N GLY A 156 -5.40 7.19 35.73
CA GLY A 156 -6.58 6.30 35.80
C GLY A 156 -7.76 6.88 36.59
N SER A 157 -7.69 8.17 37.00
CA SER A 157 -8.80 8.87 37.65
C SER A 157 -9.81 9.48 36.66
N SER A 158 -9.54 9.39 35.35
CA SER A 158 -10.44 9.93 34.33
C SER A 158 -11.79 9.28 34.35
N GLU A 159 -12.84 10.10 34.19
CA GLU A 159 -14.21 9.64 33.94
C GLU A 159 -14.44 9.23 32.47
N ASP A 160 -13.53 9.64 31.57
CA ASP A 160 -13.58 9.26 30.16
C ASP A 160 -13.29 7.76 29.97
N LYS A 161 -14.27 7.05 29.47
CA LYS A 161 -14.19 5.61 29.21
C LYS A 161 -14.46 5.29 27.76
N PHE A 162 -13.65 4.42 27.20
CA PHE A 162 -13.90 3.87 25.86
C PHE A 162 -14.79 2.62 25.95
N ASN A 163 -15.92 2.65 25.28
CA ASN A 163 -16.81 1.50 25.18
C ASN A 163 -16.19 0.35 24.39
N LYS A 164 -15.40 0.67 23.36
CA LYS A 164 -14.67 -0.29 22.53
C LYS A 164 -13.29 0.21 22.21
N THR A 165 -12.28 -0.61 22.39
CA THR A 165 -10.88 -0.33 22.05
C THR A 165 -10.41 -1.02 20.78
N ASN A 166 -11.22 -1.91 20.20
CA ASN A 166 -10.91 -2.62 18.96
C ASN A 166 -12.17 -3.00 18.19
N ALA A 167 -12.01 -3.13 16.88
CA ALA A 167 -13.00 -3.67 15.96
C ALA A 167 -12.36 -4.75 15.09
N THR A 168 -13.03 -5.87 14.91
CA THR A 168 -12.63 -6.95 13.99
C THR A 168 -13.77 -7.22 13.03
N SER A 169 -13.49 -7.28 11.76
CA SER A 169 -14.50 -7.46 10.71
C SER A 169 -13.98 -8.34 9.59
N ILE A 170 -14.91 -9.04 8.93
CA ILE A 170 -14.62 -9.73 7.67
C ILE A 170 -14.52 -8.67 6.56
N ASP A 171 -13.59 -8.87 5.66
CA ASP A 171 -13.41 -8.00 4.51
C ASP A 171 -13.22 -8.79 3.22
N ALA A 172 -13.62 -8.17 2.11
CA ALA A 172 -13.50 -8.72 0.78
C ALA A 172 -13.03 -7.66 -0.22
N GLY A 173 -12.33 -8.12 -1.26
CA GLY A 173 -11.89 -7.30 -2.37
C GLY A 173 -11.93 -8.07 -3.68
N ALA A 174 -11.96 -7.32 -4.78
CA ALA A 174 -11.91 -7.88 -6.13
C ALA A 174 -11.03 -7.01 -7.03
N GLY A 175 -10.49 -7.60 -8.06
CA GLY A 175 -9.67 -6.87 -9.02
C GLY A 175 -9.62 -7.50 -10.40
N ILE A 176 -9.19 -6.70 -11.34
CA ILE A 176 -8.92 -7.10 -12.72
C ILE A 176 -7.55 -6.56 -13.12
N LEU A 177 -6.82 -7.34 -13.90
CA LEU A 177 -5.53 -6.98 -14.46
C LEU A 177 -5.49 -7.39 -15.92
N TYR A 178 -5.09 -6.50 -16.77
CA TYR A 178 -4.69 -6.80 -18.15
C TYR A 178 -3.17 -6.65 -18.28
N PHE A 179 -2.53 -7.55 -19.01
CA PHE A 179 -1.14 -7.38 -19.41
C PHE A 179 -0.82 -8.10 -20.72
N ASP A 180 0.13 -7.52 -21.46
CA ASP A 180 0.71 -8.09 -22.66
C ASP A 180 1.97 -8.89 -22.26
N ALA A 181 1.93 -10.20 -22.43
CA ALA A 181 3.01 -11.12 -22.09
C ALA A 181 3.88 -11.50 -23.30
N ALA A 182 3.77 -10.80 -24.44
CA ALA A 182 4.49 -11.14 -25.66
C ALA A 182 6.01 -11.05 -25.45
N PRO A 183 6.76 -12.15 -25.61
CA PRO A 183 8.22 -12.12 -25.51
C PRO A 183 8.84 -11.37 -26.70
N GLY A 184 9.97 -10.68 -26.46
CA GLY A 184 10.70 -9.96 -27.51
C GLY A 184 10.02 -8.69 -28.04
N LYS A 185 8.87 -8.30 -27.51
CA LYS A 185 8.19 -7.06 -27.86
C LYS A 185 8.89 -5.86 -27.25
N LYS A 186 8.95 -4.75 -28.01
CA LYS A 186 9.59 -3.50 -27.53
C LYS A 186 8.78 -2.82 -26.42
N ALA A 187 7.48 -3.04 -26.37
CA ALA A 187 6.59 -2.44 -25.39
C ALA A 187 5.55 -3.47 -24.91
N ASN A 188 5.60 -3.80 -23.62
CA ASN A 188 4.61 -4.64 -22.95
C ASN A 188 3.85 -3.78 -21.97
N ILE A 189 2.55 -3.59 -22.24
CA ILE A 189 1.67 -2.76 -21.40
C ILE A 189 0.97 -3.60 -20.34
N TYR A 190 0.67 -2.98 -19.20
CA TYR A 190 -0.19 -3.55 -18.17
C TYR A 190 -1.07 -2.46 -17.57
N ALA A 191 -2.27 -2.85 -17.15
CA ALA A 191 -3.18 -1.98 -16.41
C ALA A 191 -4.08 -2.82 -15.53
N GLY A 192 -4.36 -2.34 -14.33
CA GLY A 192 -5.21 -3.03 -13.38
C GLY A 192 -6.11 -2.07 -12.62
N PHE A 193 -7.22 -2.63 -12.15
CA PHE A 193 -8.17 -1.95 -11.28
C PHE A 193 -8.62 -2.90 -10.18
N ALA A 194 -8.72 -2.38 -8.96
CA ALA A 194 -9.18 -3.16 -7.81
C ALA A 194 -10.10 -2.35 -6.91
N VAL A 195 -10.96 -3.06 -6.21
CA VAL A 195 -11.82 -2.52 -5.15
C VAL A 195 -11.61 -3.36 -3.90
N SER A 196 -11.16 -2.74 -2.82
CA SER A 196 -11.04 -3.34 -1.50
C SER A 196 -12.15 -2.82 -0.58
N HIS A 197 -12.38 -3.50 0.53
CA HIS A 197 -13.41 -3.15 1.52
C HIS A 197 -14.83 -3.17 0.93
N LEU A 198 -15.12 -4.16 0.08
CA LEU A 198 -16.44 -4.36 -0.50
C LEU A 198 -17.52 -4.60 0.55
N THR A 199 -17.16 -5.23 1.67
CA THR A 199 -18.04 -5.49 2.80
C THR A 199 -18.34 -4.26 3.65
N LYS A 200 -17.60 -3.13 3.40
CA LYS A 200 -17.63 -1.94 4.26
C LYS A 200 -17.48 -2.32 5.74
N PRO A 201 -16.34 -2.89 6.14
CA PRO A 201 -16.13 -3.41 7.47
C PRO A 201 -16.48 -2.38 8.55
N ASN A 202 -16.99 -2.85 9.67
CA ASN A 202 -17.20 -1.98 10.82
C ASN A 202 -15.84 -1.49 11.35
N ASP A 203 -15.72 -0.18 11.48
CA ASP A 203 -14.50 0.52 11.90
C ASP A 203 -14.74 1.41 13.13
N TYR A 204 -15.72 1.06 13.91
CA TYR A 204 -16.04 1.82 15.10
C TYR A 204 -15.27 1.29 16.31
N PHE A 205 -14.57 2.19 16.97
CA PHE A 205 -13.96 2.02 18.27
C PHE A 205 -14.09 3.33 19.06
N GLY A 206 -13.84 3.30 20.36
CA GLY A 206 -14.17 4.43 21.22
C GLY A 206 -15.67 4.48 21.50
N ASN A 207 -16.28 5.64 21.34
CA ASN A 207 -17.70 5.90 21.65
C ASN A 207 -18.57 6.04 20.39
N THR A 208 -18.02 5.83 19.21
CA THR A 208 -18.75 5.93 17.92
C THR A 208 -19.40 4.59 17.57
N SER A 209 -20.67 4.59 17.15
CA SER A 209 -21.43 3.34 16.94
C SER A 209 -21.50 2.84 15.49
N ASP A 210 -21.35 3.71 14.48
CA ASP A 210 -21.68 3.37 13.08
C ASP A 210 -20.59 3.67 12.05
N ALA A 211 -19.35 3.89 12.48
CA ALA A 211 -18.23 4.12 11.56
C ALA A 211 -17.94 2.86 10.73
N LYS A 212 -17.87 3.03 9.40
CA LYS A 212 -17.51 1.97 8.45
C LYS A 212 -16.29 2.37 7.66
N LEU A 213 -15.42 1.41 7.42
CA LEU A 213 -14.27 1.60 6.56
C LEU A 213 -14.75 1.83 5.12
N PRO A 214 -14.41 2.96 4.48
CA PRO A 214 -14.83 3.22 3.11
C PRO A 214 -14.16 2.28 2.12
N MET A 215 -14.85 1.96 1.02
CA MET A 215 -14.25 1.23 -0.09
C MET A 215 -13.02 1.95 -0.61
N ARG A 216 -11.98 1.18 -0.93
CA ARG A 216 -10.76 1.65 -1.57
C ARG A 216 -10.74 1.22 -3.03
N PHE A 217 -10.64 2.20 -3.92
CA PHE A 217 -10.49 2.02 -5.36
C PHE A 217 -9.03 2.23 -5.73
N THR A 218 -8.44 1.28 -6.44
CA THR A 218 -7.03 1.32 -6.85
C THR A 218 -6.95 1.12 -8.36
N GLY A 219 -6.37 2.08 -9.08
CA GLY A 219 -6.03 1.98 -10.49
C GLY A 219 -4.53 2.07 -10.68
N HIS A 220 -3.94 1.14 -11.44
CA HIS A 220 -2.52 1.17 -11.75
C HIS A 220 -2.27 0.80 -13.20
N ALA A 221 -1.25 1.40 -13.80
CA ALA A 221 -0.84 1.09 -15.17
C ALA A 221 0.64 1.36 -15.38
N GLY A 222 1.20 0.74 -16.38
CA GLY A 222 2.57 0.99 -16.81
C GLY A 222 2.88 0.31 -18.13
N VAL A 223 4.07 0.57 -18.61
CA VAL A 223 4.59 -0.06 -19.81
C VAL A 223 6.07 -0.40 -19.61
N ARG A 224 6.45 -1.63 -19.92
CA ARG A 224 7.85 -2.02 -20.03
C ARG A 224 8.34 -1.71 -21.43
N LEU A 225 9.25 -0.77 -21.57
CA LEU A 225 9.92 -0.40 -22.80
C LEU A 225 11.30 -1.09 -22.84
N THR A 226 11.44 -2.11 -23.67
CA THR A 226 12.73 -2.79 -23.89
C THR A 226 13.54 -2.00 -24.91
N ILE A 227 14.56 -1.29 -24.44
CA ILE A 227 15.43 -0.44 -25.27
C ILE A 227 16.56 -1.27 -25.88
N SER A 228 17.14 -2.18 -25.08
CA SER A 228 18.13 -3.17 -25.53
C SER A 228 17.96 -4.47 -24.74
N GLU A 229 18.78 -5.48 -25.04
CA GLU A 229 18.78 -6.76 -24.31
C GLU A 229 19.13 -6.58 -22.82
N THR A 230 19.89 -5.54 -22.49
CA THR A 230 20.36 -5.28 -21.12
C THR A 230 19.64 -4.11 -20.44
N PHE A 231 18.79 -3.36 -21.15
CA PHE A 231 18.21 -2.13 -20.63
C PHE A 231 16.74 -1.99 -20.95
N SER A 232 15.92 -1.83 -19.93
CA SER A 232 14.50 -1.54 -20.03
C SER A 232 14.13 -0.34 -19.17
N VAL A 233 13.12 0.43 -19.62
CA VAL A 233 12.51 1.55 -18.86
C VAL A 233 11.06 1.24 -18.59
N ILE A 234 10.61 1.43 -17.36
CA ILE A 234 9.26 1.10 -16.93
C ILE A 234 8.58 2.32 -16.30
N PRO A 235 8.00 3.24 -17.11
CA PRO A 235 7.12 4.26 -16.59
C PRO A 235 5.82 3.64 -16.06
N ASN A 236 5.32 4.20 -14.95
CA ASN A 236 4.15 3.69 -14.25
C ASN A 236 3.35 4.80 -13.56
N VAL A 237 2.08 4.52 -13.31
CA VAL A 237 1.17 5.39 -12.58
C VAL A 237 0.32 4.59 -11.62
N LEU A 238 -0.03 5.21 -10.49
CA LEU A 238 -0.92 4.68 -9.48
C LEU A 238 -1.92 5.75 -9.06
N TYR A 239 -3.18 5.36 -8.94
CA TYR A 239 -4.24 6.15 -8.35
C TYR A 239 -4.98 5.32 -7.31
N VAL A 240 -5.09 5.85 -6.10
CA VAL A 240 -5.85 5.24 -5.00
C VAL A 240 -6.86 6.26 -4.50
N LYS A 241 -8.10 5.83 -4.26
CA LYS A 241 -9.15 6.65 -3.64
C LYS A 241 -9.83 5.85 -2.54
N GLN A 242 -9.92 6.44 -1.34
CA GLN A 242 -10.62 5.85 -0.20
C GLN A 242 -11.35 6.93 0.59
N GLY A 243 -12.69 6.90 0.57
CA GLY A 243 -13.49 7.97 1.16
C GLY A 243 -13.20 9.33 0.51
N THR A 244 -12.79 10.30 1.33
CA THR A 244 -12.39 11.64 0.90
C THR A 244 -10.90 11.73 0.52
N ALA A 245 -10.09 10.76 0.92
CA ALA A 245 -8.66 10.75 0.62
C ALA A 245 -8.38 10.20 -0.78
N ASP A 246 -7.42 10.80 -1.48
CA ASP A 246 -6.89 10.29 -2.74
C ASP A 246 -5.36 10.40 -2.78
N GLU A 247 -4.76 9.41 -3.44
CA GLU A 247 -3.32 9.36 -3.72
C GLU A 247 -3.10 9.23 -5.22
N LYS A 248 -2.22 10.05 -5.75
CA LYS A 248 -1.81 10.03 -7.16
C LYS A 248 -0.31 9.93 -7.23
N MET A 249 0.18 8.90 -7.88
CA MET A 249 1.62 8.69 -8.04
C MET A 249 1.95 8.42 -9.50
N ALA A 250 3.04 9.01 -9.96
CA ALA A 250 3.66 8.74 -11.24
C ALA A 250 5.15 8.51 -11.03
N GLY A 251 5.71 7.56 -11.73
CA GLY A 251 7.12 7.23 -11.60
C GLY A 251 7.68 6.50 -12.80
N ALA A 252 8.95 6.24 -12.73
CA ALA A 252 9.62 5.36 -13.67
C ALA A 252 10.82 4.69 -13.00
N TYR A 253 11.12 3.50 -13.44
CA TYR A 253 12.37 2.85 -13.10
C TYR A 253 13.05 2.27 -14.34
N VAL A 254 14.35 2.14 -14.26
CA VAL A 254 15.18 1.44 -15.22
C VAL A 254 15.56 0.08 -14.65
N GLN A 255 15.59 -0.93 -15.49
CA GLN A 255 16.13 -2.24 -15.18
C GLN A 255 17.36 -2.45 -16.06
N LEU A 256 18.50 -2.67 -15.41
CA LEU A 256 19.77 -2.98 -16.00
C LEU A 256 20.09 -4.46 -15.75
N ASN A 257 20.19 -5.25 -16.79
CA ASN A 257 20.72 -6.61 -16.68
C ASN A 257 22.26 -6.53 -16.64
N ALA A 258 22.80 -6.60 -15.42
CA ALA A 258 24.23 -6.40 -15.17
C ALA A 258 25.07 -7.68 -15.43
N ALA A 259 24.45 -8.87 -15.27
CA ALA A 259 25.04 -10.18 -15.53
C ALA A 259 23.92 -11.22 -15.65
N PRO A 260 24.18 -12.43 -16.16
CA PRO A 260 23.20 -13.50 -16.16
C PRO A 260 22.55 -13.71 -14.79
N GLY A 261 21.24 -13.57 -14.72
CA GLY A 261 20.46 -13.69 -13.47
C GLY A 261 20.61 -12.52 -12.48
N THR A 262 21.25 -11.41 -12.89
CA THR A 262 21.48 -10.25 -12.02
C THR A 262 20.95 -8.97 -12.66
N ASP A 263 19.97 -8.35 -12.02
CA ASP A 263 19.42 -7.06 -12.44
C ASP A 263 19.61 -5.99 -11.37
N VAL A 264 19.87 -4.77 -11.80
CA VAL A 264 19.84 -3.57 -10.97
C VAL A 264 18.64 -2.73 -11.38
N LEU A 265 17.87 -2.29 -10.40
CA LEU A 265 16.69 -1.44 -10.58
C LEU A 265 16.97 -0.08 -9.96
N LEU A 266 16.78 0.98 -10.73
CA LEU A 266 16.95 2.35 -10.26
C LEU A 266 15.75 3.17 -10.71
N GLY A 267 15.18 3.95 -9.82
CA GLY A 267 14.00 4.73 -10.19
C GLY A 267 13.60 5.76 -9.17
N ALA A 268 12.52 6.45 -9.48
CA ALA A 268 11.87 7.36 -8.56
C ALA A 268 10.36 7.41 -8.84
N ASN A 269 9.60 7.58 -7.78
CA ASN A 269 8.19 7.86 -7.80
C ASN A 269 7.92 9.26 -7.27
N TYR A 270 6.98 9.97 -7.86
CA TYR A 270 6.46 11.23 -7.36
C TYR A 270 5.01 11.05 -6.93
N ARG A 271 4.78 11.10 -5.65
CA ARG A 271 3.45 11.11 -5.04
C ARG A 271 3.02 12.56 -4.90
N ILE A 272 2.02 12.94 -5.71
CA ILE A 272 1.60 14.34 -5.88
C ILE A 272 1.19 14.96 -4.55
N LYS A 273 1.80 16.09 -4.20
CA LYS A 273 1.60 16.85 -2.94
C LYS A 273 2.03 16.11 -1.67
N ASP A 274 2.77 15.02 -1.77
CA ASP A 274 3.21 14.23 -0.63
C ASP A 274 4.73 14.02 -0.61
N ALA A 275 5.29 13.26 -1.56
CA ALA A 275 6.71 12.92 -1.50
C ALA A 275 7.33 12.65 -2.88
N VAL A 276 8.65 12.85 -2.97
CA VAL A 276 9.50 12.28 -4.01
C VAL A 276 10.25 11.10 -3.41
N SER A 277 10.20 9.96 -4.08
CA SER A 277 10.64 8.69 -3.54
C SER A 277 11.62 7.99 -4.48
N PRO A 278 12.92 8.30 -4.43
CA PRO A 278 13.93 7.49 -5.09
C PRO A 278 13.95 6.07 -4.54
N PHE A 279 14.24 5.10 -5.41
CA PHE A 279 14.42 3.73 -5.00
C PHE A 279 15.54 3.04 -5.76
N VAL A 280 16.15 2.04 -5.09
CA VAL A 280 17.16 1.14 -5.63
C VAL A 280 16.72 -0.28 -5.35
N GLY A 281 16.80 -1.14 -6.36
CA GLY A 281 16.57 -2.56 -6.26
C GLY A 281 17.74 -3.36 -6.82
N PHE A 282 17.93 -4.54 -6.26
CA PHE A 282 18.91 -5.51 -6.71
C PHE A 282 18.25 -6.89 -6.77
N SER A 283 18.35 -7.52 -7.94
CA SER A 283 17.88 -8.89 -8.15
C SER A 283 19.05 -9.79 -8.51
N HIS A 284 19.21 -10.87 -7.80
CA HIS A 284 20.20 -11.90 -8.13
C HIS A 284 19.56 -13.29 -7.99
N ASN A 285 19.56 -14.03 -9.09
CA ASN A 285 18.88 -15.31 -9.22
C ASN A 285 17.40 -15.20 -8.80
N ASN A 286 17.07 -15.70 -7.63
CA ASN A 286 15.69 -15.77 -7.13
C ASN A 286 15.41 -14.78 -5.98
N ILE A 287 16.35 -13.90 -5.68
CA ILE A 287 16.28 -12.94 -4.57
C ILE A 287 16.17 -11.54 -5.15
N VAL A 288 15.19 -10.77 -4.69
CA VAL A 288 15.02 -9.36 -5.04
C VAL A 288 15.03 -8.54 -3.76
N LEU A 289 15.94 -7.59 -3.67
CA LEU A 289 16.03 -6.62 -2.59
C LEU A 289 15.63 -5.25 -3.11
N GLY A 290 14.93 -4.46 -2.31
CA GLY A 290 14.57 -3.10 -2.65
C GLY A 290 14.67 -2.18 -1.44
N VAL A 291 15.11 -0.94 -1.67
CA VAL A 291 15.14 0.13 -0.68
C VAL A 291 14.60 1.40 -1.32
N SER A 292 13.71 2.10 -0.65
CA SER A 292 13.24 3.41 -1.06
C SER A 292 13.23 4.39 0.12
N TYR A 293 13.33 5.67 -0.21
CA TYR A 293 13.32 6.75 0.77
C TYR A 293 12.41 7.87 0.29
N ASP A 294 11.38 8.19 1.09
CA ASP A 294 10.44 9.26 0.77
C ASP A 294 10.95 10.59 1.33
N VAL A 295 11.30 11.50 0.45
CA VAL A 295 11.53 12.90 0.80
C VAL A 295 10.18 13.60 0.79
N ASN A 296 9.69 13.96 1.97
CA ASN A 296 8.38 14.57 2.11
C ASN A 296 8.38 16.00 1.54
N THR A 297 7.49 16.27 0.59
CA THR A 297 7.30 17.57 -0.07
C THR A 297 5.97 18.24 0.28
N SER A 298 5.19 17.62 1.18
CA SER A 298 3.92 18.16 1.66
C SER A 298 4.10 19.35 2.59
N GLU A 299 3.01 20.02 2.93
CA GLU A 299 3.01 21.07 3.96
C GLU A 299 3.56 20.57 5.31
N LEU A 300 3.27 19.32 5.68
CA LEU A 300 3.84 18.68 6.88
C LEU A 300 5.37 18.61 6.80
N GLY A 301 5.93 18.22 5.65
CA GLY A 301 7.37 18.15 5.44
C GLY A 301 8.07 19.51 5.49
N LYS A 302 7.37 20.58 5.15
CA LYS A 302 7.87 21.94 5.28
C LYS A 302 7.86 22.46 6.71
N MET A 303 6.90 22.01 7.51
CA MET A 303 6.69 22.49 8.90
C MET A 303 7.52 21.71 9.92
N VAL A 304 7.81 20.44 9.65
CA VAL A 304 8.44 19.54 10.63
C VAL A 304 9.63 18.80 9.99
N HIS A 305 10.81 19.00 10.57
CA HIS A 305 11.98 18.22 10.23
C HIS A 305 11.78 16.74 10.63
N GLY A 306 12.11 15.81 9.73
CA GLY A 306 11.99 14.37 10.00
C GLY A 306 10.66 13.72 9.58
N ALA A 307 9.81 14.44 8.83
CA ALA A 307 8.60 13.87 8.22
C ALA A 307 8.86 12.89 7.06
N ASN A 308 10.09 12.39 6.93
CA ASN A 308 10.49 11.46 5.88
C ASN A 308 10.13 10.02 6.24
N SER A 309 10.19 9.14 5.24
CA SER A 309 9.86 7.73 5.39
C SER A 309 10.87 6.86 4.64
N PHE A 310 11.04 5.62 5.06
CA PHE A 310 11.83 4.65 4.31
C PHE A 310 11.12 3.30 4.19
N GLU A 311 11.44 2.55 3.16
CA GLU A 311 10.98 1.19 2.96
C GLU A 311 12.14 0.27 2.60
N ILE A 312 12.06 -0.95 3.12
CA ILE A 312 12.94 -2.05 2.76
C ILE A 312 12.08 -3.24 2.36
N SER A 313 12.44 -3.92 1.29
CA SER A 313 11.72 -5.08 0.79
C SER A 313 12.65 -6.23 0.41
N LEU A 314 12.14 -7.43 0.56
CA LEU A 314 12.79 -8.67 0.14
C LEU A 314 11.76 -9.58 -0.51
N SER A 315 12.06 -10.10 -1.71
CA SER A 315 11.26 -11.14 -2.35
C SER A 315 12.11 -12.34 -2.72
N LEU A 316 11.61 -13.52 -2.43
CA LEU A 316 12.18 -14.80 -2.81
C LEU A 316 11.25 -15.45 -3.84
N ILE A 317 11.76 -15.72 -5.05
CA ILE A 317 11.00 -16.32 -6.13
C ILE A 317 11.58 -17.72 -6.39
N GLY A 318 10.76 -18.76 -6.29
CA GLY A 318 11.21 -20.13 -6.52
C GLY A 318 10.60 -20.72 -7.77
N LYS A 319 11.35 -21.63 -8.40
CA LYS A 319 10.88 -22.47 -9.51
C LYS A 319 10.97 -23.92 -9.07
N LYS A 320 9.89 -24.69 -9.27
CA LYS A 320 9.91 -26.13 -9.06
C LYS A 320 10.74 -26.75 -10.19
N THR A 321 11.56 -27.72 -9.85
CA THR A 321 12.49 -28.39 -10.78
C THR A 321 11.78 -29.32 -11.82
N ILE A 322 10.46 -29.14 -12.02
CA ILE A 322 9.71 -29.94 -13.00
C ILE A 322 9.88 -29.27 -14.37
N LYS A 323 10.48 -30.02 -15.30
CA LYS A 323 10.69 -29.65 -16.70
C LYS A 323 9.34 -29.51 -17.45
N THR A 324 8.59 -28.46 -17.18
CA THR A 324 7.55 -28.01 -18.10
C THR A 324 8.20 -26.98 -19.01
N PRO A 325 7.98 -27.00 -20.34
CA PRO A 325 8.53 -25.95 -21.20
C PRO A 325 8.11 -24.61 -20.67
N ALA A 326 9.06 -23.83 -20.21
CA ALA A 326 8.82 -22.49 -19.73
C ALA A 326 8.28 -21.68 -20.91
N ALA A 327 7.00 -21.37 -20.91
CA ALA A 327 6.52 -20.26 -21.71
C ALA A 327 7.26 -19.04 -21.16
N ASN A 328 8.12 -18.43 -22.00
CA ASN A 328 8.80 -17.18 -21.66
C ASN A 328 7.74 -16.12 -21.37
N PHE A 329 7.47 -15.93 -20.11
CA PHE A 329 6.42 -15.08 -19.62
C PHE A 329 7.01 -13.73 -19.30
N VAL A 330 6.66 -12.70 -20.06
CA VAL A 330 6.99 -11.33 -19.70
C VAL A 330 5.92 -10.87 -18.71
N CYS A 331 6.15 -11.17 -17.45
CA CYS A 331 5.39 -10.57 -16.36
C CYS A 331 5.80 -9.10 -16.22
N PRO A 332 4.89 -8.16 -15.87
CA PRO A 332 5.33 -6.93 -15.27
C PRO A 332 6.15 -7.32 -14.04
N ARG A 333 7.48 -7.30 -14.18
CA ARG A 333 8.38 -7.47 -13.04
C ARG A 333 8.22 -6.22 -12.19
N LEU A 334 7.29 -6.33 -11.30
CA LEU A 334 7.11 -5.42 -10.20
C LEU A 334 7.88 -5.96 -9.02
#